data_58d786679bb2e70d9d2a88e07dd993f2
#
_entry.id   58d786679bb2e70d9d2a88e07dd993f2
#
_cell.length_a   1.000
_cell.length_b   1.000
_cell.length_c   1.000
_cell.angle_alpha   90.00
_cell.angle_beta   90.00
_cell.angle_gamma   90.00
#
_symmetry.space_group_name_H-M   'P 1'
#
loop_
_entity.id
_entity.type
_entity.pdbx_description
1 polymer ?
#
loop_
_entity_poly.entity_id
_entity_poly.type
_entity_poly.pdbx_seq_one_letter_code
_entity_poly.pdbx_strand_id
1 'polypeptide(L)'
;VITVLAGGIGAAKFLAGLAEEVEPAEVTAVVNVADDTSVHGLHVSPDLDSCTYTLAGANDSERGWGLRGETWLAMEHLRRYAEANDVTGGDAAGWFSLGDRDLGTHLYRTSRLAEGAPLSEVTAEITGAWGLASRLLPATDDPVRTRVRTTDGRELAFQEYFVRERHDVEVAAIHLQGADAARPAPGVIEAIEGAEVVIIAPSNPVVSIDPVLAVPGVREAVQQRRGRVVAISPIVGGAALKGPADRLLRDLGHEPTVVGIARWYRDLAATLVVDLEDAELADAVTEEGTRCVVTDTIMRSTTVSAALARTAIDAALGAEG
;
A
#
# COMPACT_ATOMS: atom_id res chain seq x y z
N VAL A 1 19.33 -7.68 -4.59
CA VAL A 1 18.44 -6.50 -4.57
C VAL A 1 16.99 -6.98 -4.66
N ILE A 2 16.13 -6.47 -3.78
CA ILE A 2 14.72 -6.85 -3.70
C ILE A 2 13.85 -5.63 -3.97
N THR A 3 12.87 -5.78 -4.85
CA THR A 3 11.84 -4.75 -5.09
C THR A 3 10.49 -5.21 -4.56
N VAL A 4 9.83 -4.35 -3.79
CA VAL A 4 8.51 -4.64 -3.19
C VAL A 4 7.47 -3.68 -3.76
N LEU A 5 6.40 -4.20 -4.36
CA LEU A 5 5.21 -3.40 -4.67
C LEU A 5 4.38 -3.29 -3.40
N ALA A 6 4.13 -2.08 -2.95
CA ALA A 6 3.65 -1.81 -1.61
C ALA A 6 2.50 -0.80 -1.57
N GLY A 7 1.58 -0.98 -0.64
CA GLY A 7 0.55 -0.03 -0.25
C GLY A 7 -0.10 -0.44 1.06
N GLY A 8 -0.44 0.53 1.87
CA GLY A 8 -1.11 0.32 3.15
C GLY A 8 -0.23 -0.30 4.26
N ILE A 9 -0.89 -0.55 5.39
CA ILE A 9 -0.27 -1.02 6.64
C ILE A 9 0.31 -2.43 6.50
N GLY A 10 -0.30 -3.31 5.67
CA GLY A 10 0.19 -4.66 5.43
C GLY A 10 1.59 -4.66 4.83
N ALA A 11 1.79 -3.86 3.78
CA ALA A 11 3.09 -3.68 3.15
C ALA A 11 4.12 -3.08 4.11
N ALA A 12 3.75 -2.07 4.89
CA ALA A 12 4.64 -1.44 5.87
C ALA A 12 5.17 -2.45 6.89
N LYS A 13 4.31 -3.33 7.43
CA LYS A 13 4.71 -4.41 8.33
C LYS A 13 5.60 -5.45 7.66
N PHE A 14 5.29 -5.80 6.41
CA PHE A 14 6.11 -6.72 5.63
C PHE A 14 7.51 -6.15 5.39
N LEU A 15 7.61 -4.88 4.98
CA LEU A 15 8.87 -4.18 4.77
C LEU A 15 9.72 -4.11 6.04
N ALA A 16 9.12 -3.90 7.21
CA ALA A 16 9.83 -3.92 8.48
C ALA A 16 10.42 -5.31 8.78
N GLY A 17 9.69 -6.39 8.48
CA GLY A 17 10.21 -7.75 8.60
C GLY A 17 11.30 -8.06 7.58
N LEU A 18 11.14 -7.58 6.34
CA LEU A 18 12.13 -7.76 5.29
C LEU A 18 13.46 -7.08 5.64
N ALA A 19 13.42 -5.90 6.26
CA ALA A 19 14.61 -5.17 6.70
C ALA A 19 15.39 -5.89 7.85
N GLU A 20 14.81 -6.87 8.52
CA GLU A 20 15.50 -7.75 9.48
C GLU A 20 16.19 -8.94 8.80
N GLU A 21 15.77 -9.30 7.57
CA GLU A 21 16.25 -10.49 6.85
C GLU A 21 17.34 -10.17 5.82
N VAL A 22 17.34 -8.97 5.29
CA VAL A 22 18.31 -8.52 4.27
C VAL A 22 18.85 -7.15 4.62
N GLU A 23 20.00 -6.79 4.03
CA GLU A 23 20.55 -5.45 4.18
C GLU A 23 19.52 -4.41 3.70
N PRO A 24 19.05 -3.48 4.55
CA PRO A 24 18.02 -2.53 4.17
C PRO A 24 18.33 -1.71 2.92
N ALA A 25 19.60 -1.41 2.64
CA ALA A 25 20.01 -0.69 1.44
C ALA A 25 19.78 -1.48 0.13
N GLU A 26 19.55 -2.79 0.21
CA GLU A 26 19.20 -3.64 -0.94
C GLU A 26 17.69 -3.70 -1.21
N VAL A 27 16.88 -3.04 -0.37
CA VAL A 27 15.42 -3.02 -0.50
C VAL A 27 14.95 -1.73 -1.14
N THR A 28 14.19 -1.86 -2.23
CA THR A 28 13.42 -0.77 -2.84
C THR A 28 11.93 -1.08 -2.75
N ALA A 29 11.13 -0.20 -2.20
CA ALA A 29 9.68 -0.29 -2.21
C ALA A 29 9.09 0.70 -3.21
N VAL A 30 8.29 0.23 -4.15
CA VAL A 30 7.45 1.02 -5.05
C VAL A 30 6.09 1.14 -4.41
N VAL A 31 5.75 2.34 -3.95
CA VAL A 31 4.61 2.58 -3.06
C VAL A 31 3.47 3.25 -3.79
N ASN A 32 2.25 2.79 -3.53
CA ASN A 32 1.01 3.40 -4.02
C ASN A 32 0.89 4.86 -3.57
N VAL A 33 0.45 5.71 -4.48
CA VAL A 33 0.17 7.14 -4.27
C VAL A 33 -1.23 7.55 -4.76
N ALA A 34 -2.01 6.59 -5.25
CA ALA A 34 -3.36 6.90 -5.76
C ALA A 34 -4.36 7.23 -4.64
N ASP A 35 -4.00 6.92 -3.39
CA ASP A 35 -4.78 7.22 -2.19
C ASP A 35 -4.37 8.53 -1.52
N ASP A 36 -3.37 9.23 -2.13
CA ASP A 36 -2.95 10.57 -1.69
C ASP A 36 -4.14 11.53 -1.74
N THR A 37 -4.19 12.39 -0.74
CA THR A 37 -5.31 13.32 -0.58
C THR A 37 -4.84 14.69 -0.11
N SER A 38 -5.73 15.68 -0.19
CA SER A 38 -5.51 16.98 0.42
C SER A 38 -6.43 17.12 1.63
N VAL A 39 -5.86 17.41 2.80
CA VAL A 39 -6.59 17.64 4.04
C VAL A 39 -6.14 18.99 4.63
N HIS A 40 -7.05 19.89 4.85
CA HIS A 40 -6.75 21.28 5.27
C HIS A 40 -5.72 21.99 4.37
N GLY A 41 -5.72 21.66 3.07
CA GLY A 41 -4.75 22.17 2.10
C GLY A 41 -3.36 21.50 2.17
N LEU A 42 -3.15 20.54 3.04
CA LEU A 42 -1.91 19.78 3.15
C LEU A 42 -1.97 18.52 2.29
N HIS A 43 -0.88 18.22 1.58
CA HIS A 43 -0.73 16.96 0.84
C HIS A 43 -0.38 15.82 1.81
N VAL A 44 -1.24 14.84 1.88
CA VAL A 44 -1.12 13.63 2.72
C VAL A 44 -0.92 12.44 1.81
N SER A 45 0.13 11.65 2.06
CA SER A 45 0.48 10.42 1.32
C SER A 45 0.45 9.22 2.27
N PRO A 46 -0.72 8.65 2.59
CA PRO A 46 -0.88 7.69 3.69
C PRO A 46 -0.01 6.45 3.58
N ASP A 47 0.19 5.93 2.38
CA ASP A 47 0.96 4.71 2.16
C ASP A 47 2.47 4.95 2.29
N LEU A 48 2.98 6.07 1.72
CA LEU A 48 4.37 6.49 1.90
C LEU A 48 4.69 6.77 3.37
N ASP A 49 3.77 7.44 4.09
CA ASP A 49 3.93 7.77 5.50
C ASP A 49 3.91 6.51 6.37
N SER A 50 2.98 5.58 6.12
CA SER A 50 2.90 4.31 6.81
C SER A 50 4.19 3.48 6.64
N CYS A 51 4.72 3.40 5.42
CA CYS A 51 5.98 2.70 5.15
C CYS A 51 7.15 3.40 5.85
N THR A 52 7.26 4.74 5.73
CA THR A 52 8.32 5.53 6.35
C THR A 52 8.34 5.37 7.86
N TYR A 53 7.20 5.60 8.52
CA TYR A 53 7.12 5.57 9.98
C TYR A 53 7.32 4.16 10.54
N THR A 54 6.86 3.14 9.82
CA THR A 54 7.05 1.74 10.25
C THR A 54 8.51 1.33 10.14
N LEU A 55 9.18 1.62 9.02
CA LEU A 55 10.60 1.33 8.83
C LEU A 55 11.50 2.13 9.80
N ALA A 56 11.11 3.35 10.16
CA ALA A 56 11.79 4.16 11.16
C ALA A 56 11.50 3.71 12.61
N GLY A 57 10.64 2.71 12.84
CA GLY A 57 10.20 2.28 14.17
C GLY A 57 9.44 3.36 14.95
N ALA A 58 8.88 4.35 14.26
CA ALA A 58 8.23 5.52 14.84
C ALA A 58 6.69 5.47 14.79
N ASN A 59 6.12 4.47 14.09
CA ASN A 59 4.68 4.29 13.97
C ASN A 59 4.00 3.98 15.30
N ASP A 60 2.72 4.31 15.41
CA ASP A 60 1.86 3.89 16.52
C ASP A 60 1.33 2.49 16.25
N SER A 61 1.86 1.48 16.94
CA SER A 61 1.51 0.07 16.75
C SER A 61 0.13 -0.28 17.27
N GLU A 62 -0.41 0.47 18.26
CA GLU A 62 -1.73 0.22 18.85
C GLU A 62 -2.82 0.75 17.93
N ARG A 63 -2.68 1.97 17.45
CA ARG A 63 -3.61 2.59 16.50
C ARG A 63 -3.43 1.99 15.09
N GLY A 64 -2.20 1.61 14.74
CA GLY A 64 -1.83 1.00 13.47
C GLY A 64 -1.58 2.01 12.34
N TRP A 65 -1.58 3.32 12.60
CA TRP A 65 -1.26 4.40 11.68
C TRP A 65 -0.75 5.64 12.42
N GLY A 66 -0.05 6.52 11.69
CA GLY A 66 0.52 7.75 12.23
C GLY A 66 1.70 7.51 13.16
N LEU A 67 2.18 8.58 13.78
CA LEU A 67 3.34 8.56 14.66
C LEU A 67 2.95 8.21 16.11
N ARG A 68 3.85 7.54 16.81
CA ARG A 68 3.69 7.26 18.24
C ARG A 68 3.74 8.55 19.06
N GLY A 69 2.89 8.64 20.08
CA GLY A 69 2.85 9.80 20.97
C GLY A 69 2.28 11.05 20.32
N GLU A 70 1.34 10.89 19.38
CA GLU A 70 0.59 11.98 18.79
C GLU A 70 -0.28 12.70 19.81
N THR A 71 -0.45 14.00 19.60
CA THR A 71 -1.50 14.84 20.16
C THR A 71 -2.40 15.36 19.04
N TRP A 72 -3.51 16.00 19.38
CA TRP A 72 -4.54 16.41 18.40
C TRP A 72 -4.95 17.88 18.59
N LEU A 73 -4.05 18.68 19.17
CA LEU A 73 -4.34 20.07 19.54
C LEU A 73 -4.69 20.94 18.32
N ALA A 74 -3.99 20.74 17.21
CA ALA A 74 -4.29 21.46 15.97
C ALA A 74 -5.70 21.12 15.47
N MET A 75 -6.08 19.83 15.46
CA MET A 75 -7.40 19.39 15.05
C MET A 75 -8.51 19.88 16.01
N GLU A 76 -8.23 19.96 17.31
CA GLU A 76 -9.14 20.52 18.29
C GLU A 76 -9.43 22.00 18.02
N HIS A 77 -8.37 22.77 17.72
CA HIS A 77 -8.54 24.18 17.37
C HIS A 77 -9.30 24.38 16.07
N LEU A 78 -9.00 23.59 15.03
CA LEU A 78 -9.71 23.66 13.74
C LEU A 78 -11.20 23.37 13.91
N ARG A 79 -11.55 22.32 14.68
CA ARG A 79 -12.95 22.01 15.01
C ARG A 79 -13.63 23.16 15.75
N ARG A 80 -12.96 23.74 16.76
CA ARG A 80 -13.47 24.91 17.50
C ARG A 80 -13.77 26.09 16.59
N TYR A 81 -12.90 26.36 15.60
CA TYR A 81 -13.13 27.44 14.64
C TYR A 81 -14.29 27.14 13.70
N ALA A 82 -14.40 25.91 13.23
CA ALA A 82 -15.51 25.48 12.38
C ALA A 82 -16.86 25.59 13.12
N GLU A 83 -16.94 25.10 14.35
CA GLU A 83 -18.15 25.16 15.20
C GLU A 83 -18.55 26.61 15.49
N ALA A 84 -17.61 27.48 15.82
CA ALA A 84 -17.88 28.88 16.13
C ALA A 84 -18.40 29.71 14.93
N ASN A 85 -18.20 29.22 13.71
CA ASN A 85 -18.59 29.89 12.46
C ASN A 85 -19.59 29.08 11.63
N ASP A 86 -20.23 28.06 12.21
CA ASP A 86 -21.20 27.18 11.55
C ASP A 86 -20.68 26.55 10.22
N VAL A 87 -19.38 26.28 10.15
CA VAL A 87 -18.76 25.64 8.99
C VAL A 87 -18.91 24.12 9.12
N THR A 88 -19.76 23.52 8.28
CA THR A 88 -20.14 22.10 8.42
C THR A 88 -19.68 21.19 7.27
N GLY A 89 -18.96 21.72 6.28
CA GLY A 89 -18.58 20.98 5.08
C GLY A 89 -17.07 20.78 4.91
N GLY A 90 -16.69 19.88 3.99
CA GLY A 90 -15.30 19.62 3.64
C GLY A 90 -14.46 19.13 4.81
N ASP A 91 -13.23 19.58 4.89
CA ASP A 91 -12.27 19.23 5.94
C ASP A 91 -12.70 19.72 7.33
N ALA A 92 -13.51 20.79 7.39
CA ALA A 92 -14.06 21.34 8.62
C ALA A 92 -14.95 20.33 9.38
N ALA A 93 -15.49 19.32 8.69
CA ALA A 93 -16.26 18.25 9.32
C ALA A 93 -15.41 17.34 10.23
N GLY A 94 -14.06 17.46 10.22
CA GLY A 94 -13.16 16.76 11.14
C GLY A 94 -13.15 15.25 11.03
N TRP A 95 -13.61 14.70 9.89
CA TRP A 95 -13.66 13.25 9.66
C TRP A 95 -12.27 12.65 9.44
N PHE A 96 -11.32 13.45 8.92
CA PHE A 96 -9.91 13.06 8.78
C PHE A 96 -9.08 13.83 9.81
N SER A 97 -8.42 13.11 10.70
CA SER A 97 -7.63 13.72 11.76
C SER A 97 -6.14 13.54 11.48
N LEU A 98 -5.39 14.65 11.52
CA LEU A 98 -3.93 14.67 11.43
C LEU A 98 -3.33 14.82 12.83
N GLY A 99 -2.35 14.01 13.18
CA GLY A 99 -1.60 14.15 14.43
C GLY A 99 -0.70 15.38 14.41
N ASP A 100 -0.44 15.99 15.56
CA ASP A 100 0.39 17.21 15.64
C ASP A 100 1.84 16.97 15.18
N ARG A 101 2.37 15.75 15.39
CA ARG A 101 3.71 15.35 14.92
C ARG A 101 3.70 15.05 13.43
N ASP A 102 2.67 14.36 12.96
CA ASP A 102 2.45 14.01 11.55
C ASP A 102 2.28 15.26 10.68
N LEU A 103 1.70 16.34 11.23
CA LEU A 103 1.62 17.64 10.57
C LEU A 103 2.99 18.15 10.09
N GLY A 104 4.09 17.84 10.79
CA GLY A 104 5.44 18.21 10.34
C GLY A 104 5.78 17.62 8.98
N THR A 105 5.47 16.35 8.76
CA THR A 105 5.68 15.65 7.47
C THR A 105 4.80 16.26 6.37
N HIS A 106 3.52 16.49 6.67
CA HIS A 106 2.58 17.04 5.67
C HIS A 106 2.89 18.48 5.30
N LEU A 107 3.28 19.32 6.26
CA LEU A 107 3.71 20.70 6.01
C LEU A 107 4.97 20.72 5.14
N TYR A 108 5.99 19.93 5.49
CA TYR A 108 7.22 19.83 4.70
C TYR A 108 6.92 19.39 3.27
N ARG A 109 6.21 18.27 3.10
CA ARG A 109 5.84 17.76 1.78
C ARG A 109 5.07 18.80 0.98
N THR A 110 4.05 19.43 1.56
CA THR A 110 3.24 20.43 0.85
C THR A 110 4.07 21.63 0.41
N SER A 111 4.97 22.12 1.25
CA SER A 111 5.87 23.24 0.90
C SER A 111 6.77 22.88 -0.27
N ARG A 112 7.43 21.72 -0.21
CA ARG A 112 8.34 21.28 -1.27
C ARG A 112 7.63 21.06 -2.61
N LEU A 113 6.43 20.43 -2.60
CA LEU A 113 5.61 20.27 -3.79
C LEU A 113 5.18 21.62 -4.37
N ALA A 114 4.83 22.58 -3.53
CA ALA A 114 4.49 23.96 -3.96
C ALA A 114 5.69 24.72 -4.56
N GLU A 115 6.92 24.38 -4.17
CA GLU A 115 8.16 24.88 -4.77
C GLU A 115 8.48 24.19 -6.11
N GLY A 116 7.74 23.17 -6.49
CA GLY A 116 7.89 22.42 -7.75
C GLY A 116 8.77 21.18 -7.67
N ALA A 117 9.18 20.76 -6.46
CA ALA A 117 9.89 19.49 -6.29
C ALA A 117 8.96 18.30 -6.61
N PRO A 118 9.41 17.26 -7.33
CA PRO A 118 8.60 16.07 -7.57
C PRO A 118 8.44 15.25 -6.26
N LEU A 119 7.36 14.47 -6.17
CA LEU A 119 7.06 13.66 -4.97
C LEU A 119 8.17 12.67 -4.65
N SER A 120 8.85 12.12 -5.66
CA SER A 120 9.98 11.20 -5.50
C SER A 120 11.17 11.85 -4.80
N GLU A 121 11.49 13.11 -5.11
CA GLU A 121 12.54 13.88 -4.43
C GLU A 121 12.14 14.16 -2.99
N VAL A 122 10.91 14.65 -2.77
CA VAL A 122 10.39 14.95 -1.43
C VAL A 122 10.33 13.69 -0.56
N THR A 123 9.98 12.54 -1.14
CA THR A 123 9.99 11.25 -0.46
C THR A 123 11.40 10.87 -0.02
N ALA A 124 12.41 11.05 -0.89
CA ALA A 124 13.80 10.79 -0.56
C ALA A 124 14.31 11.71 0.56
N GLU A 125 13.94 12.99 0.54
CA GLU A 125 14.27 13.95 1.61
C GLU A 125 13.68 13.52 2.96
N ILE A 126 12.39 13.14 2.97
CA ILE A 126 11.69 12.70 4.19
C ILE A 126 12.31 11.40 4.72
N THR A 127 12.46 10.37 3.88
CA THR A 127 13.02 9.08 4.29
C THR A 127 14.47 9.22 4.76
N GLY A 128 15.26 10.06 4.10
CA GLY A 128 16.62 10.41 4.53
C GLY A 128 16.65 11.08 5.90
N ALA A 129 15.72 12.01 6.19
CA ALA A 129 15.61 12.65 7.50
C ALA A 129 15.19 11.66 8.61
N TRP A 130 14.46 10.60 8.27
CA TRP A 130 14.15 9.49 9.18
C TRP A 130 15.28 8.45 9.28
N GLY A 131 16.38 8.60 8.52
CA GLY A 131 17.54 7.72 8.55
C GLY A 131 17.32 6.36 7.91
N LEU A 132 16.37 6.24 6.97
CA LEU A 132 16.09 4.98 6.30
C LEU A 132 17.21 4.65 5.31
N ALA A 133 17.71 3.42 5.36
CA ALA A 133 18.61 2.87 4.36
C ALA A 133 17.85 2.27 3.16
N SER A 134 16.63 1.77 3.37
CA SER A 134 15.76 1.29 2.31
C SER A 134 15.23 2.45 1.46
N ARG A 135 15.12 2.20 0.15
CA ARG A 135 14.61 3.19 -0.79
C ARG A 135 13.09 3.09 -0.92
N LEU A 136 12.38 4.17 -0.65
CA LEU A 136 10.95 4.28 -0.95
C LEU A 136 10.76 5.15 -2.19
N LEU A 137 10.06 4.62 -3.19
CA LEU A 137 9.70 5.33 -4.42
C LEU A 137 8.18 5.44 -4.50
N PRO A 138 7.61 6.62 -4.70
CA PRO A 138 6.24 6.72 -5.16
C PRO A 138 6.12 6.03 -6.52
N ALA A 139 5.03 5.36 -6.80
CA ALA A 139 4.83 4.70 -8.10
C ALA A 139 4.91 5.71 -9.27
N THR A 140 4.51 6.95 -9.02
CA THR A 140 4.53 8.05 -9.97
C THR A 140 4.63 9.40 -9.25
N ASP A 141 5.21 10.39 -9.90
CA ASP A 141 5.16 11.81 -9.49
C ASP A 141 3.92 12.53 -10.02
N ASP A 142 3.24 11.94 -11.01
CA ASP A 142 2.05 12.51 -11.61
C ASP A 142 0.81 12.25 -10.72
N PRO A 143 -0.21 13.12 -10.73
CA PRO A 143 -1.40 12.97 -9.91
C PRO A 143 -2.27 11.82 -10.40
N VAL A 144 -2.29 10.72 -9.66
CA VAL A 144 -3.22 9.60 -9.82
C VAL A 144 -4.15 9.57 -8.61
N ARG A 145 -5.44 9.30 -8.80
CA ARG A 145 -6.43 9.28 -7.71
C ARG A 145 -7.37 8.08 -7.83
N THR A 146 -7.47 7.30 -6.78
CA THR A 146 -8.48 6.26 -6.64
C THR A 146 -9.85 6.91 -6.43
N ARG A 147 -10.78 6.61 -7.34
CA ARG A 147 -12.19 7.02 -7.29
C ARG A 147 -13.07 5.82 -7.09
N VAL A 148 -13.96 5.90 -6.11
CA VAL A 148 -14.89 4.84 -5.74
C VAL A 148 -16.29 5.27 -6.16
N ARG A 149 -16.89 4.52 -7.10
CA ARG A 149 -18.28 4.69 -7.48
C ARG A 149 -19.13 3.69 -6.71
N THR A 150 -20.06 4.18 -5.93
CA THR A 150 -20.97 3.37 -5.13
C THR A 150 -22.19 2.91 -5.94
N THR A 151 -22.91 1.89 -5.47
CA THR A 151 -24.12 1.38 -6.14
C THR A 151 -25.29 2.37 -6.10
N ASP A 152 -25.28 3.30 -5.14
CA ASP A 152 -26.25 4.41 -5.08
C ASP A 152 -25.89 5.59 -6.01
N GLY A 153 -24.81 5.47 -6.79
CA GLY A 153 -24.41 6.42 -7.84
C GLY A 153 -23.52 7.58 -7.37
N ARG A 154 -23.08 7.61 -6.12
CA ARG A 154 -22.11 8.60 -5.65
C ARG A 154 -20.71 8.26 -6.17
N GLU A 155 -19.90 9.30 -6.40
CA GLU A 155 -18.47 9.17 -6.63
C GLU A 155 -17.72 9.77 -5.44
N LEU A 156 -16.90 8.94 -4.79
CA LEU A 156 -16.15 9.29 -3.59
C LEU A 156 -14.65 9.27 -3.88
N ALA A 157 -13.89 10.17 -3.24
CA ALA A 157 -12.45 9.99 -3.11
C ALA A 157 -12.17 8.77 -2.20
N PHE A 158 -11.03 8.11 -2.37
CA PHE A 158 -10.73 6.90 -1.60
C PHE A 158 -10.80 7.13 -0.10
N GLN A 159 -10.23 8.23 0.40
CA GLN A 159 -10.24 8.51 1.84
C GLN A 159 -11.66 8.83 2.37
N GLU A 160 -12.54 9.42 1.56
CA GLU A 160 -13.94 9.58 1.93
C GLU A 160 -14.62 8.21 2.09
N TYR A 161 -14.43 7.32 1.13
CA TYR A 161 -14.92 5.93 1.22
C TYR A 161 -14.33 5.20 2.42
N PHE A 162 -13.01 5.25 2.60
CA PHE A 162 -12.32 4.43 3.60
C PHE A 162 -12.50 4.94 5.02
N VAL A 163 -12.36 6.26 5.25
CA VAL A 163 -12.36 6.87 6.58
C VAL A 163 -13.75 7.39 6.94
N ARG A 164 -14.35 8.23 6.07
CA ARG A 164 -15.62 8.88 6.36
C ARG A 164 -16.80 7.93 6.34
N GLU A 165 -16.93 7.14 5.26
CA GLU A 165 -17.97 6.11 5.11
C GLU A 165 -17.60 4.79 5.82
N ARG A 166 -16.40 4.70 6.42
CA ARG A 166 -15.86 3.49 7.08
C ARG A 166 -15.93 2.25 6.20
N HIS A 167 -15.75 2.45 4.89
CA HIS A 167 -15.92 1.43 3.83
C HIS A 167 -17.21 0.61 3.97
N ASP A 168 -18.29 1.20 4.48
CA ASP A 168 -19.54 0.50 4.78
C ASP A 168 -20.59 0.66 3.68
N VAL A 169 -20.23 1.31 2.56
CA VAL A 169 -21.04 1.46 1.36
C VAL A 169 -20.64 0.44 0.30
N GLU A 170 -21.62 -0.06 -0.47
CA GLU A 170 -21.38 -1.01 -1.54
C GLU A 170 -20.76 -0.34 -2.77
N VAL A 171 -19.74 -0.97 -3.35
CA VAL A 171 -18.94 -0.42 -4.44
C VAL A 171 -19.36 -1.01 -5.78
N ALA A 172 -19.76 -0.15 -6.71
CA ALA A 172 -20.11 -0.57 -8.08
C ALA A 172 -18.88 -0.61 -9.01
N ALA A 173 -17.89 0.26 -8.80
CA ALA A 173 -16.66 0.31 -9.59
C ALA A 173 -15.58 1.12 -8.89
N ILE A 174 -14.33 0.80 -9.21
CA ILE A 174 -13.15 1.61 -8.87
C ILE A 174 -12.48 2.00 -10.18
N HIS A 175 -12.06 3.25 -10.28
CA HIS A 175 -11.23 3.72 -11.39
C HIS A 175 -10.11 4.62 -10.89
N LEU A 176 -9.02 4.62 -11.64
CA LEU A 176 -7.79 5.33 -11.32
C LEU A 176 -7.68 6.56 -12.22
N GLN A 177 -8.19 7.67 -11.71
CA GLN A 177 -8.19 8.93 -12.45
C GLN A 177 -6.73 9.41 -12.65
N GLY A 178 -6.34 9.64 -13.90
CA GLY A 178 -5.01 10.13 -14.27
C GLY A 178 -3.98 9.03 -14.53
N ALA A 179 -4.27 7.75 -14.23
CA ALA A 179 -3.30 6.66 -14.38
C ALA A 179 -2.80 6.51 -15.82
N ASP A 180 -3.68 6.56 -16.81
CA ASP A 180 -3.33 6.37 -18.24
C ASP A 180 -2.30 7.38 -18.78
N ALA A 181 -2.24 8.57 -18.18
CA ALA A 181 -1.32 9.63 -18.55
C ALA A 181 -0.10 9.74 -17.64
N ALA A 182 -0.08 8.99 -16.54
CA ALA A 182 1.00 9.02 -15.56
C ALA A 182 2.28 8.40 -16.12
N ARG A 183 3.41 8.82 -15.58
CA ARG A 183 4.72 8.23 -15.87
C ARG A 183 5.27 7.63 -14.59
N PRO A 184 5.98 6.50 -14.66
CA PRO A 184 6.68 5.96 -13.51
C PRO A 184 7.62 7.02 -12.91
N ALA A 185 7.67 7.13 -11.60
CA ALA A 185 8.66 7.99 -10.95
C ALA A 185 10.09 7.49 -11.27
N PRO A 186 11.08 8.38 -11.22
CA PRO A 186 12.47 8.01 -11.55
C PRO A 186 12.98 6.84 -10.71
N GLY A 187 13.43 5.78 -11.38
CA GLY A 187 13.98 4.57 -10.77
C GLY A 187 12.98 3.46 -10.50
N VAL A 188 11.68 3.64 -10.77
CA VAL A 188 10.65 2.61 -10.55
C VAL A 188 10.84 1.43 -11.50
N ILE A 189 10.95 1.68 -12.80
CA ILE A 189 11.14 0.61 -13.81
C ILE A 189 12.48 -0.08 -13.58
N GLU A 190 13.55 0.70 -13.40
CA GLU A 190 14.89 0.18 -13.16
C GLU A 190 14.96 -0.69 -11.90
N ALA A 191 14.24 -0.33 -10.84
CA ALA A 191 14.16 -1.13 -9.62
C ALA A 191 13.48 -2.47 -9.87
N ILE A 192 12.40 -2.52 -10.66
CA ILE A 192 11.68 -3.76 -10.98
C ILE A 192 12.53 -4.64 -11.90
N GLU A 193 13.08 -4.09 -12.98
CA GLU A 193 13.87 -4.83 -13.98
C GLU A 193 15.17 -5.36 -13.39
N GLY A 194 15.84 -4.57 -12.55
CA GLY A 194 17.11 -4.92 -11.91
C GLY A 194 16.99 -5.79 -10.67
N ALA A 195 15.77 -6.04 -10.18
CA ALA A 195 15.56 -6.84 -8.97
C ALA A 195 15.91 -8.31 -9.17
N GLU A 196 16.57 -8.92 -8.22
CA GLU A 196 16.73 -10.37 -8.13
C GLU A 196 15.40 -11.04 -7.76
N VAL A 197 14.65 -10.40 -6.87
CA VAL A 197 13.31 -10.81 -6.45
C VAL A 197 12.36 -9.61 -6.46
N VAL A 198 11.17 -9.79 -7.02
CA VAL A 198 10.06 -8.84 -6.91
C VAL A 198 9.00 -9.44 -5.99
N ILE A 199 8.56 -8.69 -4.98
CA ILE A 199 7.53 -9.13 -4.05
C ILE A 199 6.31 -8.22 -4.17
N ILE A 200 5.14 -8.80 -4.39
CA ILE A 200 3.87 -8.12 -4.20
C ILE A 200 3.48 -8.31 -2.75
N ALA A 201 3.56 -7.24 -1.96
CA ALA A 201 3.26 -7.26 -0.53
C ALA A 201 1.82 -7.71 -0.24
N PRO A 202 1.51 -8.18 1.00
CA PRO A 202 0.15 -8.56 1.39
C PRO A 202 -0.74 -7.31 1.58
N SER A 203 -1.06 -6.70 0.47
CA SER A 203 -1.80 -5.46 0.32
C SER A 203 -3.08 -5.70 -0.45
N ASN A 204 -4.05 -4.79 -0.32
CA ASN A 204 -5.29 -4.87 -1.08
C ASN A 204 -4.99 -4.86 -2.60
N PRO A 205 -5.37 -5.91 -3.36
CA PRO A 205 -5.05 -6.00 -4.78
C PRO A 205 -5.68 -4.86 -5.58
N VAL A 206 -6.88 -4.43 -5.22
CA VAL A 206 -7.70 -3.47 -5.99
C VAL A 206 -7.23 -2.02 -5.78
N VAL A 207 -6.99 -1.60 -4.54
CA VAL A 207 -6.76 -0.19 -4.20
C VAL A 207 -5.32 0.12 -3.77
N SER A 208 -4.49 -0.91 -3.55
CA SER A 208 -3.09 -0.69 -3.17
C SER A 208 -2.10 -1.16 -4.23
N ILE A 209 -2.35 -2.33 -4.87
CA ILE A 209 -1.42 -2.91 -5.85
C ILE A 209 -1.78 -2.53 -7.28
N ASP A 210 -3.05 -2.65 -7.68
CA ASP A 210 -3.47 -2.27 -9.04
C ASP A 210 -3.17 -0.79 -9.36
N PRO A 211 -3.28 0.18 -8.44
CA PRO A 211 -2.85 1.55 -8.73
C PRO A 211 -1.36 1.68 -9.08
N VAL A 212 -0.48 0.90 -8.45
CA VAL A 212 0.94 0.84 -8.80
C VAL A 212 1.12 0.24 -10.19
N LEU A 213 0.44 -0.87 -10.45
CA LEU A 213 0.48 -1.59 -11.73
C LEU A 213 -0.17 -0.83 -12.88
N ALA A 214 -1.07 0.12 -12.59
CA ALA A 214 -1.76 0.93 -13.59
C ALA A 214 -0.90 2.06 -14.16
N VAL A 215 0.22 2.39 -13.50
CA VAL A 215 1.19 3.33 -14.06
C VAL A 215 1.84 2.69 -15.30
N PRO A 216 1.77 3.32 -16.49
CA PRO A 216 2.25 2.74 -17.74
C PRO A 216 3.69 2.22 -17.67
N GLY A 217 3.91 0.99 -18.12
CA GLY A 217 5.21 0.30 -18.10
C GLY A 217 5.47 -0.50 -16.83
N VAL A 218 4.80 -0.23 -15.70
CA VAL A 218 5.04 -0.95 -14.44
C VAL A 218 4.54 -2.38 -14.52
N ARG A 219 3.31 -2.60 -15.00
CA ARG A 219 2.72 -3.94 -15.15
C ARG A 219 3.57 -4.81 -16.08
N GLU A 220 3.99 -4.26 -17.20
CA GLU A 220 4.82 -4.94 -18.19
C GLU A 220 6.20 -5.32 -17.61
N ALA A 221 6.84 -4.42 -16.86
CA ALA A 221 8.10 -4.71 -16.19
C ALA A 221 7.97 -5.86 -15.17
N VAL A 222 6.89 -5.88 -14.39
CA VAL A 222 6.60 -6.99 -13.45
C VAL A 222 6.33 -8.30 -14.20
N GLN A 223 5.52 -8.27 -15.27
CA GLN A 223 5.21 -9.45 -16.09
C GLN A 223 6.46 -10.07 -16.70
N GLN A 224 7.39 -9.26 -17.20
CA GLN A 224 8.68 -9.75 -17.74
C GLN A 224 9.53 -10.45 -16.69
N ARG A 225 9.32 -10.16 -15.42
CA ARG A 225 10.01 -10.76 -14.28
C ARG A 225 9.21 -11.88 -13.61
N ARG A 226 8.06 -12.30 -14.17
CA ARG A 226 7.08 -13.22 -13.55
C ARG A 226 7.72 -14.40 -12.81
N GLY A 227 8.73 -15.03 -13.38
CA GLY A 227 9.46 -16.17 -12.77
C GLY A 227 10.16 -15.83 -11.44
N ARG A 228 10.42 -14.55 -11.17
CA ARG A 228 11.05 -14.00 -9.95
C ARG A 228 10.09 -13.17 -9.13
N VAL A 229 8.79 -13.18 -9.45
CA VAL A 229 7.76 -12.48 -8.71
C VAL A 229 7.04 -13.43 -7.77
N VAL A 230 6.96 -13.03 -6.50
CA VAL A 230 6.17 -13.70 -5.47
C VAL A 230 5.11 -12.73 -4.96
N ALA A 231 3.85 -13.16 -4.98
CA ALA A 231 2.77 -12.42 -4.34
C ALA A 231 2.45 -13.06 -2.97
N ILE A 232 2.07 -12.24 -2.00
CA ILE A 232 1.59 -12.68 -0.69
C ILE A 232 0.11 -12.36 -0.61
N SER A 233 -0.71 -13.37 -0.31
CA SER A 233 -2.16 -13.17 -0.21
C SER A 233 -2.52 -12.24 0.95
N PRO A 234 -3.36 -11.21 0.72
CA PRO A 234 -3.94 -10.41 1.80
C PRO A 234 -5.20 -11.06 2.39
N ILE A 235 -5.67 -12.17 1.81
CA ILE A 235 -6.86 -12.91 2.25
C ILE A 235 -6.40 -14.14 3.02
N VAL A 236 -7.00 -14.35 4.18
CA VAL A 236 -6.79 -15.49 5.09
C VAL A 236 -8.15 -16.03 5.50
N GLY A 237 -8.43 -17.32 5.26
CA GLY A 237 -9.71 -17.92 5.60
C GLY A 237 -10.92 -17.24 4.90
N GLY A 238 -10.73 -16.69 3.71
CA GLY A 238 -11.78 -16.00 2.95
C GLY A 238 -12.08 -14.56 3.40
N ALA A 239 -11.27 -13.98 4.26
CA ALA A 239 -11.44 -12.62 4.76
C ALA A 239 -10.12 -11.82 4.77
N ALA A 240 -10.23 -10.51 4.68
CA ALA A 240 -9.09 -9.62 4.92
C ALA A 240 -8.87 -9.46 6.44
N LEU A 241 -7.62 -9.51 6.89
CA LEU A 241 -7.28 -9.30 8.31
C LEU A 241 -7.51 -7.85 8.75
N LYS A 242 -7.32 -6.89 7.83
CA LYS A 242 -7.59 -5.46 8.01
C LYS A 242 -8.02 -4.84 6.69
N GLY A 243 -8.92 -3.85 6.79
CA GLY A 243 -9.43 -3.15 5.61
C GLY A 243 -10.42 -3.98 4.78
N PRO A 244 -10.93 -3.43 3.69
CA PRO A 244 -12.08 -3.97 2.95
C PRO A 244 -11.70 -4.85 1.76
N ALA A 245 -10.53 -5.53 1.72
CA ALA A 245 -10.09 -6.23 0.52
C ALA A 245 -11.08 -7.32 0.09
N ASP A 246 -11.55 -8.13 1.02
CA ASP A 246 -12.53 -9.19 0.74
C ASP A 246 -13.90 -8.63 0.32
N ARG A 247 -14.32 -7.52 0.92
CA ARG A 247 -15.56 -6.84 0.55
C ARG A 247 -15.45 -6.23 -0.85
N LEU A 248 -14.37 -5.48 -1.13
CA LEU A 248 -14.17 -4.90 -2.45
C LEU A 248 -14.09 -5.95 -3.55
N LEU A 249 -13.44 -7.09 -3.30
CA LEU A 249 -13.42 -8.19 -4.25
C LEU A 249 -14.85 -8.69 -4.52
N ARG A 250 -15.66 -8.93 -3.48
CA ARG A 250 -17.07 -9.36 -3.66
C ARG A 250 -17.90 -8.32 -4.41
N ASP A 251 -17.83 -7.06 -4.01
CA ASP A 251 -18.60 -5.97 -4.62
C ASP A 251 -18.27 -5.82 -6.11
N LEU A 252 -17.03 -6.09 -6.50
CA LEU A 252 -16.55 -6.05 -7.88
C LEU A 252 -16.73 -7.38 -8.64
N GLY A 253 -17.39 -8.39 -8.03
CA GLY A 253 -17.69 -9.67 -8.66
C GLY A 253 -16.51 -10.65 -8.68
N HIS A 254 -15.50 -10.44 -7.83
CA HIS A 254 -14.35 -11.34 -7.69
C HIS A 254 -14.47 -12.23 -6.45
N GLU A 255 -13.85 -13.39 -6.52
CA GLU A 255 -13.82 -14.34 -5.42
C GLU A 255 -12.84 -13.89 -4.33
N PRO A 256 -13.29 -13.66 -3.08
CA PRO A 256 -12.43 -13.19 -2.00
C PRO A 256 -11.74 -14.36 -1.27
N THR A 257 -11.03 -15.20 -2.03
CA THR A 257 -10.28 -16.37 -1.54
C THR A 257 -8.84 -16.32 -2.05
N VAL A 258 -7.97 -17.16 -1.50
CA VAL A 258 -6.59 -17.30 -2.00
C VAL A 258 -6.58 -17.79 -3.47
N VAL A 259 -7.59 -18.54 -3.90
CA VAL A 259 -7.75 -18.97 -5.31
C VAL A 259 -8.10 -17.77 -6.18
N GLY A 260 -9.00 -16.89 -5.73
CA GLY A 260 -9.30 -15.64 -6.41
C GLY A 260 -8.08 -14.72 -6.53
N ILE A 261 -7.23 -14.66 -5.48
CA ILE A 261 -5.97 -13.92 -5.51
C ILE A 261 -4.96 -14.56 -6.47
N ALA A 262 -4.87 -15.90 -6.52
CA ALA A 262 -4.03 -16.59 -7.50
C ALA A 262 -4.43 -16.21 -8.94
N ARG A 263 -5.72 -16.23 -9.23
CA ARG A 263 -6.28 -15.81 -10.52
C ARG A 263 -5.98 -14.35 -10.84
N TRP A 264 -6.01 -13.47 -9.84
CA TRP A 264 -5.69 -12.04 -9.98
C TRP A 264 -4.23 -11.81 -10.39
N TYR A 265 -3.30 -12.58 -9.80
CA TYR A 265 -1.87 -12.39 -9.99
C TYR A 265 -1.19 -13.38 -10.94
N ARG A 266 -1.93 -14.34 -11.54
CA ARG A 266 -1.34 -15.42 -12.36
C ARG A 266 -0.42 -14.94 -13.49
N ASP A 267 -0.72 -13.77 -14.08
CA ASP A 267 0.08 -13.20 -15.17
C ASP A 267 1.28 -12.37 -14.65
N LEU A 268 1.33 -12.10 -13.36
CA LEU A 268 2.33 -11.26 -12.70
C LEU A 268 3.30 -12.06 -11.84
N ALA A 269 2.81 -13.04 -11.10
CA ALA A 269 3.59 -13.80 -10.12
C ALA A 269 3.61 -15.28 -10.44
N ALA A 270 4.80 -15.90 -10.37
CA ALA A 270 4.95 -17.35 -10.49
C ALA A 270 4.62 -18.09 -9.21
N THR A 271 4.65 -17.40 -8.07
CA THR A 271 4.39 -17.99 -6.75
C THR A 271 3.41 -17.12 -5.97
N LEU A 272 2.45 -17.77 -5.31
CA LEU A 272 1.59 -17.16 -4.30
C LEU A 272 1.87 -17.78 -2.94
N VAL A 273 2.16 -16.93 -1.96
CA VAL A 273 2.28 -17.31 -0.55
C VAL A 273 0.92 -17.13 0.11
N VAL A 274 0.42 -18.18 0.76
CA VAL A 274 -0.88 -18.22 1.43
C VAL A 274 -0.72 -18.60 2.89
N ASP A 275 -1.71 -18.27 3.71
CA ASP A 275 -1.70 -18.60 5.14
C ASP A 275 -1.92 -20.10 5.40
N LEU A 276 -1.50 -20.53 6.59
CA LEU A 276 -1.74 -21.90 7.10
C LEU A 276 -3.24 -22.25 7.14
N GLU A 277 -4.11 -21.25 7.37
CA GLU A 277 -5.57 -21.43 7.38
C GLU A 277 -6.13 -21.84 6.00
N ASP A 278 -5.43 -21.49 4.92
CA ASP A 278 -5.83 -21.79 3.54
C ASP A 278 -5.06 -22.98 2.94
N ALA A 279 -4.32 -23.76 3.76
CA ALA A 279 -3.47 -24.86 3.29
C ALA A 279 -4.20 -25.89 2.43
N GLU A 280 -5.48 -26.16 2.71
CA GLU A 280 -6.32 -27.08 1.95
C GLU A 280 -6.64 -26.59 0.52
N LEU A 281 -6.46 -25.29 0.25
CA LEU A 281 -6.68 -24.68 -1.06
C LEU A 281 -5.40 -24.65 -1.93
N ALA A 282 -4.28 -25.19 -1.46
CA ALA A 282 -2.98 -25.12 -2.15
C ALA A 282 -3.01 -25.72 -3.56
N ASP A 283 -3.70 -26.86 -3.73
CA ASP A 283 -3.86 -27.50 -5.05
C ASP A 283 -4.69 -26.62 -5.98
N ALA A 284 -5.79 -26.05 -5.50
CA ALA A 284 -6.63 -25.16 -6.29
C ALA A 284 -5.90 -23.86 -6.69
N VAL A 285 -5.04 -23.32 -5.82
CA VAL A 285 -4.15 -22.19 -6.18
C VAL A 285 -3.20 -22.59 -7.31
N THR A 286 -2.65 -23.81 -7.24
CA THR A 286 -1.71 -24.32 -8.25
C THR A 286 -2.39 -24.55 -9.59
N GLU A 287 -3.65 -24.97 -9.61
CA GLU A 287 -4.46 -25.13 -10.82
C GLU A 287 -4.69 -23.79 -11.56
N GLU A 288 -4.65 -22.64 -10.85
CA GLU A 288 -4.70 -21.32 -11.48
C GLU A 288 -3.38 -20.91 -12.17
N GLY A 289 -2.35 -21.77 -12.13
CA GLY A 289 -1.07 -21.55 -12.82
C GLY A 289 -0.02 -20.79 -11.98
N THR A 290 -0.16 -20.80 -10.66
CA THR A 290 0.72 -20.14 -9.70
C THR A 290 1.18 -21.16 -8.66
N ARG A 291 2.49 -21.33 -8.44
CA ARG A 291 2.98 -22.21 -7.39
C ARG A 291 2.49 -21.72 -6.02
N CYS A 292 1.92 -22.60 -5.22
CA CYS A 292 1.46 -22.29 -3.87
C CYS A 292 2.56 -22.58 -2.85
N VAL A 293 2.78 -21.64 -1.93
CA VAL A 293 3.64 -21.80 -0.74
C VAL A 293 2.82 -21.47 0.50
N VAL A 294 2.72 -22.41 1.43
CA VAL A 294 1.91 -22.27 2.65
C VAL A 294 2.83 -21.93 3.83
N THR A 295 2.54 -20.83 4.55
CA THR A 295 3.26 -20.41 5.74
C THR A 295 2.38 -19.52 6.63
N ASP A 296 2.84 -19.13 7.84
CA ASP A 296 2.15 -18.13 8.67
C ASP A 296 2.32 -16.74 8.04
N THR A 297 1.25 -16.16 7.50
CA THR A 297 1.24 -14.83 6.88
C THR A 297 0.69 -13.74 7.79
N ILE A 298 0.16 -14.10 8.97
CA ILE A 298 -0.44 -13.14 9.91
C ILE A 298 0.65 -12.45 10.71
N MET A 299 1.11 -11.31 10.26
CA MET A 299 2.22 -10.51 10.80
C MET A 299 1.89 -9.90 12.18
N ARG A 300 1.88 -10.75 13.22
CA ARG A 300 1.61 -10.38 14.62
C ARG A 300 2.80 -9.68 15.29
N SER A 301 4.01 -9.92 14.79
CA SER A 301 5.26 -9.34 15.26
C SER A 301 6.25 -9.20 14.12
N THR A 302 7.31 -8.39 14.31
CA THR A 302 8.41 -8.25 13.34
C THR A 302 9.08 -9.58 13.05
N THR A 303 9.21 -10.47 14.05
CA THR A 303 9.78 -11.81 13.86
C THR A 303 8.96 -12.66 12.88
N VAL A 304 7.61 -12.63 12.98
CA VAL A 304 6.74 -13.35 12.03
C VAL A 304 6.83 -12.70 10.64
N SER A 305 6.87 -11.37 10.57
CA SER A 305 7.06 -10.68 9.30
C SER A 305 8.40 -11.01 8.64
N ALA A 306 9.47 -11.16 9.43
CA ALA A 306 10.80 -11.55 8.96
C ALA A 306 10.79 -13.00 8.41
N ALA A 307 10.17 -13.93 9.11
CA ALA A 307 10.02 -15.31 8.65
C ALA A 307 9.23 -15.41 7.34
N LEU A 308 8.14 -14.60 7.22
CA LEU A 308 7.37 -14.49 5.99
C LEU A 308 8.22 -13.93 4.83
N ALA A 309 9.03 -12.89 5.11
CA ALA A 309 9.92 -12.30 4.11
C ALA A 309 10.97 -13.31 3.61
N ARG A 310 11.59 -14.06 4.51
CA ARG A 310 12.51 -15.15 4.16
C ARG A 310 11.83 -16.19 3.27
N THR A 311 10.63 -16.66 3.65
CA THR A 311 9.86 -17.61 2.86
C THR A 311 9.57 -17.07 1.46
N ALA A 312 9.20 -15.79 1.34
CA ALA A 312 8.93 -15.17 0.04
C ALA A 312 10.19 -15.10 -0.85
N ILE A 313 11.35 -14.75 -0.27
CA ILE A 313 12.63 -14.72 -0.97
C ILE A 313 13.02 -16.12 -1.45
N ASP A 314 13.01 -17.11 -0.55
CA ASP A 314 13.36 -18.50 -0.88
C ASP A 314 12.43 -19.06 -1.95
N ALA A 315 11.15 -18.70 -1.91
CA ALA A 315 10.15 -19.09 -2.88
C ALA A 315 10.43 -18.50 -4.29
N ALA A 316 10.92 -17.28 -4.38
CA ALA A 316 11.33 -16.68 -5.66
C ALA A 316 12.60 -17.30 -6.22
N LEU A 317 13.60 -17.56 -5.36
CA LEU A 317 14.90 -18.08 -5.79
C LEU A 317 14.85 -19.58 -6.09
N GLY A 318 14.00 -20.35 -5.40
CA GLY A 318 13.80 -21.78 -5.62
C GLY A 318 12.89 -22.15 -6.80
N ALA A 319 12.39 -21.19 -7.55
CA ALA A 319 11.50 -21.43 -8.70
C ALA A 319 12.19 -21.98 -9.96
N GLU A 320 13.52 -22.15 -9.94
CA GLU A 320 14.35 -22.66 -11.07
C GLU A 320 14.71 -24.14 -10.93
N GLY A 321 13.96 -24.96 -10.18
CA GLY A 321 14.18 -26.40 -10.01
C GLY A 321 13.23 -27.25 -10.84
#